data_98f3cac9130e18cb86a8aba27c70db8f
#
_entry.id   98f3cac9130e18cb86a8aba27c70db8f
#
_cell.length_a   1.000
_cell.length_b   1.000
_cell.length_c   1.000
_cell.angle_alpha   90.00
_cell.angle_beta   90.00
_cell.angle_gamma   90.00
#
_symmetry.space_group_name_H-M   'P 1'
#
loop_
_entity.id
_entity.type
_entity.pdbx_description
1 polymer ?
#
loop_
_entity_poly.entity_id
_entity_poly.type
_entity_poly.pdbx_seq_one_letter_code
_entity_poly.pdbx_strand_id
1 'polypeptide(L)'
;EIELKDEFENMGAQLVREVATKTNDAAGDGTTTATVLAQAMVTEGMKNVTAGANPMDIRRGMSKAVNTAVETIKAHSQKVKDANDIARVGTISAGDPEIGRLIAEAMEKVTSDGVITIEENKTTAETYNEIVEGMQFDRGYLTPYMVTDTDKMVADLDNAAILITDKKISVIQDLVPLLEQVMQNGMKLLIVAEDIEGEALSTLIVNRLR
;
A
#
# COMPACT_ATOMS: atom_id res chain seq x y z
N GLU A 1 3.74 16.67 9.44
CA GLU A 1 4.52 16.40 10.68
C GLU A 1 4.33 17.62 11.59
N ILE A 2 3.80 17.38 12.80
CA ILE A 2 3.55 18.45 13.76
C ILE A 2 4.49 18.22 14.94
N GLU A 3 5.38 19.18 15.19
CA GLU A 3 6.22 19.23 16.37
C GLU A 3 5.97 20.56 17.10
N LEU A 4 5.71 20.47 18.41
CA LEU A 4 5.46 21.61 19.26
C LEU A 4 6.69 21.91 20.12
N LYS A 5 6.88 23.19 20.45
CA LYS A 5 8.04 23.65 21.21
C LYS A 5 7.99 23.21 22.69
N ASP A 6 6.81 23.13 23.27
CA ASP A 6 6.60 22.66 24.64
C ASP A 6 6.60 21.13 24.65
N GLU A 7 7.44 20.54 25.52
CA GLU A 7 7.61 19.09 25.57
C GLU A 7 6.32 18.35 25.99
N PHE A 8 5.53 18.91 26.89
CA PHE A 8 4.26 18.29 27.33
C PHE A 8 3.18 18.41 26.27
N GLU A 9 3.07 19.55 25.61
CA GLU A 9 2.16 19.72 24.49
C GLU A 9 2.55 18.79 23.33
N ASN A 10 3.86 18.66 23.07
CA ASN A 10 4.37 17.76 22.03
C ASN A 10 4.06 16.29 22.30
N MET A 11 4.14 15.84 23.57
CA MET A 11 3.69 14.48 23.93
C MET A 11 2.22 14.27 23.59
N GLY A 12 1.37 15.25 23.88
CA GLY A 12 -0.05 15.20 23.50
C GLY A 12 -0.24 15.13 21.97
N ALA A 13 0.48 15.95 21.22
CA ALA A 13 0.45 15.97 19.77
C ALA A 13 0.89 14.61 19.17
N GLN A 14 1.93 13.97 19.73
CA GLN A 14 2.38 12.65 19.28
C GLN A 14 1.33 11.55 19.53
N LEU A 15 0.62 11.58 20.66
CA LEU A 15 -0.47 10.64 20.93
C LEU A 15 -1.63 10.81 19.93
N VAL A 16 -1.99 12.03 19.60
CA VAL A 16 -3.04 12.30 18.60
C VAL A 16 -2.57 11.92 17.19
N ARG A 17 -1.30 12.12 16.88
CA ARG A 17 -0.70 11.64 15.62
C ARG A 17 -0.81 10.12 15.48
N GLU A 18 -0.60 9.38 16.57
CA GLU A 18 -0.75 7.92 16.55
C GLU A 18 -2.18 7.50 16.16
N VAL A 19 -3.20 8.21 16.63
CA VAL A 19 -4.60 7.97 16.24
C VAL A 19 -4.79 8.16 14.74
N ALA A 20 -4.28 9.25 14.18
CA ALA A 20 -4.36 9.53 12.74
C ALA A 20 -3.61 8.48 11.92
N THR A 21 -2.40 8.09 12.34
CA THR A 21 -1.59 7.06 11.66
C THR A 21 -2.30 5.71 11.64
N LYS A 22 -2.81 5.23 12.78
CA LYS A 22 -3.57 3.98 12.83
C LYS A 22 -4.83 3.99 11.97
N THR A 23 -5.50 5.15 11.87
CA THR A 23 -6.67 5.30 11.00
C THR A 23 -6.26 5.22 9.52
N ASN A 24 -5.17 5.87 9.15
CA ASN A 24 -4.62 5.81 7.80
C ASN A 24 -4.20 4.37 7.42
N ASP A 25 -3.50 3.68 8.30
CA ASP A 25 -3.04 2.31 8.05
C ASP A 25 -4.21 1.33 7.88
N ALA A 26 -5.33 1.56 8.59
CA ALA A 26 -6.50 0.70 8.54
C ALA A 26 -7.44 0.99 7.36
N ALA A 27 -7.60 2.26 6.97
CA ALA A 27 -8.64 2.69 6.04
C ALA A 27 -8.13 3.58 4.88
N GLY A 28 -6.92 4.12 4.96
CA GLY A 28 -6.39 5.07 3.98
C GLY A 28 -7.08 6.43 3.98
N ASP A 29 -8.07 6.64 4.84
CA ASP A 29 -8.89 7.85 4.91
C ASP A 29 -9.41 8.09 6.32
N GLY A 30 -9.99 9.27 6.58
CA GLY A 30 -10.66 9.59 7.83
C GLY A 30 -9.73 10.07 8.95
N THR A 31 -8.49 10.43 8.68
CA THR A 31 -7.51 10.87 9.67
C THR A 31 -7.96 12.13 10.43
N THR A 32 -8.54 13.11 9.72
CA THR A 32 -9.09 14.33 10.32
C THR A 32 -10.27 14.02 11.23
N THR A 33 -11.20 13.19 10.78
CA THR A 33 -12.37 12.75 11.57
C THR A 33 -11.93 12.04 12.84
N ALA A 34 -10.97 11.12 12.74
CA ALA A 34 -10.41 10.42 13.90
C ALA A 34 -9.75 11.37 14.89
N THR A 35 -9.03 12.37 14.42
CA THR A 35 -8.39 13.41 15.25
C THR A 35 -9.41 14.24 16.01
N VAL A 36 -10.47 14.69 15.32
CA VAL A 36 -11.57 15.46 15.94
C VAL A 36 -12.31 14.62 16.99
N LEU A 37 -12.60 13.36 16.70
CA LEU A 37 -13.20 12.44 17.65
C LEU A 37 -12.31 12.20 18.87
N ALA A 38 -11.01 12.00 18.67
CA ALA A 38 -10.05 11.84 19.76
C ALA A 38 -10.05 13.08 20.67
N GLN A 39 -9.99 14.28 20.10
CA GLN A 39 -10.09 15.53 20.85
C GLN A 39 -11.38 15.61 21.70
N ALA A 40 -12.54 15.31 21.10
CA ALA A 40 -13.80 15.33 21.79
C ALA A 40 -13.86 14.34 22.94
N MET A 41 -13.40 13.09 22.71
CA MET A 41 -13.35 12.04 23.73
C MET A 41 -12.43 12.39 24.90
N VAL A 42 -11.24 12.94 24.61
CA VAL A 42 -10.30 13.37 25.65
C VAL A 42 -10.90 14.53 26.45
N THR A 43 -11.47 15.54 25.80
CA THR A 43 -12.06 16.70 26.45
C THR A 43 -13.20 16.30 27.40
N GLU A 44 -14.14 15.46 26.94
CA GLU A 44 -15.26 15.02 27.76
C GLU A 44 -14.82 14.00 28.83
N GLY A 45 -13.87 13.11 28.50
CA GLY A 45 -13.30 12.16 29.45
C GLY A 45 -12.60 12.86 30.62
N MET A 46 -11.80 13.88 30.35
CA MET A 46 -11.08 14.65 31.36
C MET A 46 -12.00 15.39 32.32
N LYS A 47 -13.13 15.91 31.84
CA LYS A 47 -14.14 16.53 32.74
C LYS A 47 -14.64 15.53 33.78
N ASN A 48 -14.91 14.30 33.36
CA ASN A 48 -15.39 13.23 34.26
C ASN A 48 -14.29 12.75 35.23
N VAL A 49 -13.05 12.61 34.75
CA VAL A 49 -11.89 12.25 35.61
C VAL A 49 -11.67 13.32 36.65
N THR A 50 -11.69 14.59 36.29
CA THR A 50 -11.54 15.73 37.22
C THR A 50 -12.66 15.78 38.24
N ALA A 51 -13.87 15.35 37.88
CA ALA A 51 -14.99 15.21 38.78
C ALA A 51 -14.93 13.96 39.71
N GLY A 52 -13.86 13.17 39.62
CA GLY A 52 -13.61 12.02 40.50
C GLY A 52 -14.08 10.67 39.92
N ALA A 53 -14.48 10.60 38.66
CA ALA A 53 -14.83 9.32 38.05
C ALA A 53 -13.58 8.44 37.83
N ASN A 54 -13.76 7.12 37.99
CA ASN A 54 -12.67 6.17 37.78
C ASN A 54 -12.32 6.06 36.27
N PRO A 55 -11.07 6.36 35.86
CA PRO A 55 -10.67 6.28 34.44
C PRO A 55 -10.89 4.91 33.79
N MET A 56 -10.77 3.83 34.57
CA MET A 56 -10.98 2.48 34.06
C MET A 56 -12.47 2.19 33.76
N ASP A 57 -13.39 2.79 34.51
CA ASP A 57 -14.80 2.70 34.22
C ASP A 57 -15.19 3.52 32.99
N ILE A 58 -14.60 4.70 32.83
CA ILE A 58 -14.74 5.51 31.61
C ILE A 58 -14.28 4.71 30.40
N ARG A 59 -13.08 4.11 30.46
CA ARG A 59 -12.56 3.26 29.39
C ARG A 59 -13.51 2.11 29.03
N ARG A 60 -14.07 1.42 30.04
CA ARG A 60 -15.05 0.35 29.80
C ARG A 60 -16.33 0.87 29.12
N GLY A 61 -16.80 2.04 29.55
CA GLY A 61 -17.93 2.71 28.94
C GLY A 61 -17.69 3.10 27.49
N MET A 62 -16.52 3.70 27.20
CA MET A 62 -16.09 4.05 25.84
C MET A 62 -16.04 2.81 24.93
N SER A 63 -15.47 1.70 25.40
CA SER A 63 -15.39 0.46 24.60
C SER A 63 -16.79 -0.07 24.24
N LYS A 64 -17.76 -0.02 25.17
CA LYS A 64 -19.14 -0.40 24.87
C LYS A 64 -19.80 0.54 23.86
N ALA A 65 -19.60 1.85 24.00
CA ALA A 65 -20.13 2.85 23.10
C ALA A 65 -19.57 2.68 21.68
N VAL A 66 -18.27 2.43 21.56
CA VAL A 66 -17.60 2.16 20.27
C VAL A 66 -18.19 0.92 19.59
N ASN A 67 -18.35 -0.19 20.32
CA ASN A 67 -18.95 -1.40 19.75
C ASN A 67 -20.36 -1.13 19.21
N THR A 68 -21.22 -0.45 19.98
CA THR A 68 -22.57 -0.09 19.53
C THR A 68 -22.54 0.84 18.31
N ALA A 69 -21.64 1.83 18.31
CA ALA A 69 -21.48 2.74 17.17
C ALA A 69 -21.04 1.99 15.90
N VAL A 70 -20.06 1.08 16.01
CA VAL A 70 -19.59 0.26 14.89
C VAL A 70 -20.71 -0.65 14.35
N GLU A 71 -21.48 -1.30 15.21
CA GLU A 71 -22.62 -2.13 14.80
C GLU A 71 -23.68 -1.28 14.07
N THR A 72 -23.98 -0.10 14.60
CA THR A 72 -24.93 0.84 13.97
C THR A 72 -24.44 1.31 12.61
N ILE A 73 -23.18 1.69 12.49
CA ILE A 73 -22.57 2.11 11.21
C ILE A 73 -22.65 0.96 10.19
N LYS A 74 -22.29 -0.26 10.60
CA LYS A 74 -22.37 -1.44 9.72
C LYS A 74 -23.81 -1.72 9.26
N ALA A 75 -24.79 -1.56 10.14
CA ALA A 75 -26.21 -1.76 9.81
C ALA A 75 -26.74 -0.72 8.80
N HIS A 76 -26.20 0.50 8.81
CA HIS A 76 -26.58 1.57 7.89
C HIS A 76 -25.68 1.65 6.64
N SER A 77 -24.61 0.88 6.59
CA SER A 77 -23.71 0.88 5.44
C SER A 77 -24.40 0.32 4.18
N GLN A 78 -24.13 0.94 3.04
CA GLN A 78 -24.60 0.49 1.74
C GLN A 78 -23.41 -0.07 0.95
N LYS A 79 -23.64 -1.21 0.29
CA LYS A 79 -22.59 -1.77 -0.58
C LYS A 79 -22.47 -0.92 -1.84
N VAL A 80 -21.25 -0.66 -2.25
CA VAL A 80 -20.90 -0.08 -3.55
C VAL A 80 -21.36 -1.05 -4.65
N LYS A 81 -22.12 -0.55 -5.64
CA LYS A 81 -22.77 -1.39 -6.66
C LYS A 81 -22.30 -1.09 -8.07
N ASP A 82 -22.01 0.15 -8.37
CA ASP A 82 -21.72 0.63 -9.71
C ASP A 82 -20.60 1.68 -9.74
N ALA A 83 -20.20 2.05 -10.95
CA ALA A 83 -19.15 3.07 -11.16
C ALA A 83 -19.50 4.43 -10.56
N ASN A 84 -20.77 4.80 -10.47
CA ASN A 84 -21.17 6.07 -9.86
C ASN A 84 -20.94 6.05 -8.35
N ASP A 85 -21.21 4.91 -7.70
CA ASP A 85 -20.92 4.74 -6.28
C ASP A 85 -19.41 4.80 -6.03
N ILE A 86 -18.60 4.18 -6.89
CA ILE A 86 -17.12 4.24 -6.83
C ILE A 86 -16.66 5.70 -7.00
N ALA A 87 -17.18 6.41 -8.01
CA ALA A 87 -16.85 7.81 -8.23
C ALA A 87 -17.19 8.70 -7.03
N ARG A 88 -18.34 8.46 -6.37
CA ARG A 88 -18.72 9.19 -5.15
C ARG A 88 -17.74 8.96 -3.99
N VAL A 89 -17.36 7.70 -3.76
CA VAL A 89 -16.37 7.36 -2.72
C VAL A 89 -15.04 8.01 -3.02
N GLY A 90 -14.54 7.90 -4.26
CA GLY A 90 -13.32 8.54 -4.71
C GLY A 90 -13.36 10.06 -4.58
N THR A 91 -14.47 10.68 -4.95
CA THR A 91 -14.69 12.14 -4.81
C THR A 91 -14.63 12.59 -3.35
N ILE A 92 -15.28 11.85 -2.45
CA ILE A 92 -15.28 12.18 -1.02
C ILE A 92 -13.88 12.08 -0.42
N SER A 93 -13.15 11.01 -0.78
CA SER A 93 -11.81 10.77 -0.26
C SER A 93 -10.77 11.76 -0.81
N ALA A 94 -10.82 12.05 -2.11
CA ALA A 94 -9.89 12.97 -2.76
C ALA A 94 -10.28 14.47 -2.57
N GLY A 95 -11.54 14.74 -2.26
CA GLY A 95 -12.08 16.10 -2.25
C GLY A 95 -12.27 16.70 -3.66
N ASP A 96 -12.12 15.89 -4.71
CA ASP A 96 -12.16 16.31 -6.12
C ASP A 96 -13.01 15.33 -6.96
N PRO A 97 -14.09 15.84 -7.61
CA PRO A 97 -14.94 15.01 -8.47
C PRO A 97 -14.23 14.43 -9.69
N GLU A 98 -13.22 15.11 -10.23
CA GLU A 98 -12.49 14.63 -11.39
C GLU A 98 -11.63 13.41 -11.04
N ILE A 99 -10.95 13.45 -9.90
CA ILE A 99 -10.20 12.28 -9.38
C ILE A 99 -11.15 11.12 -9.12
N GLY A 100 -12.33 11.38 -8.52
CA GLY A 100 -13.34 10.34 -8.32
C GLY A 100 -13.80 9.69 -9.61
N ARG A 101 -14.00 10.47 -10.68
CA ARG A 101 -14.35 9.97 -12.02
C ARG A 101 -13.22 9.12 -12.61
N LEU A 102 -11.97 9.60 -12.54
CA LEU A 102 -10.81 8.86 -13.05
C LEU A 102 -10.62 7.52 -12.33
N ILE A 103 -10.79 7.48 -11.01
CA ILE A 103 -10.76 6.23 -10.24
C ILE A 103 -11.84 5.26 -10.69
N ALA A 104 -13.09 5.74 -10.90
CA ALA A 104 -14.17 4.90 -11.36
C ALA A 104 -13.90 4.32 -12.76
N GLU A 105 -13.39 5.14 -13.69
CA GLU A 105 -13.00 4.70 -15.03
C GLU A 105 -11.85 3.66 -15.00
N ALA A 106 -10.88 3.86 -14.11
CA ALA A 106 -9.80 2.89 -13.91
C ALA A 106 -10.36 1.56 -13.39
N MET A 107 -11.23 1.59 -12.37
CA MET A 107 -11.87 0.40 -11.79
C MET A 107 -12.69 -0.39 -12.80
N GLU A 108 -13.41 0.27 -13.71
CA GLU A 108 -14.14 -0.42 -14.79
C GLU A 108 -13.21 -1.19 -15.73
N LYS A 109 -11.99 -0.71 -15.93
CA LYS A 109 -11.04 -1.30 -16.88
C LYS A 109 -10.18 -2.41 -16.26
N VAL A 110 -9.79 -2.26 -14.97
CA VAL A 110 -8.86 -3.19 -14.33
C VAL A 110 -9.53 -4.38 -13.64
N THR A 111 -10.84 -4.46 -13.59
CA THR A 111 -11.59 -5.53 -12.91
C THR A 111 -11.40 -5.55 -11.38
N SER A 112 -12.09 -6.49 -10.70
CA SER A 112 -12.04 -6.60 -9.22
C SER A 112 -10.67 -6.96 -8.63
N ASP A 113 -9.81 -7.56 -9.44
CA ASP A 113 -8.48 -8.04 -9.02
C ASP A 113 -7.35 -7.08 -9.42
N GLY A 114 -7.71 -5.98 -10.09
CA GLY A 114 -6.75 -4.96 -10.50
C GLY A 114 -6.28 -4.08 -9.34
N VAL A 115 -5.04 -3.64 -9.41
CA VAL A 115 -4.44 -2.71 -8.44
C VAL A 115 -4.41 -1.33 -9.07
N ILE A 116 -4.89 -0.32 -8.34
CA ILE A 116 -4.78 1.09 -8.71
C ILE A 116 -3.70 1.71 -7.84
N THR A 117 -2.67 2.25 -8.47
CA THR A 117 -1.65 3.07 -7.84
C THR A 117 -1.81 4.51 -8.24
N ILE A 118 -1.47 5.43 -7.33
CA ILE A 118 -1.51 6.88 -7.57
C ILE A 118 -0.09 7.38 -7.46
N GLU A 119 0.39 8.02 -8.54
CA GLU A 119 1.73 8.59 -8.61
C GLU A 119 1.64 10.08 -8.87
N GLU A 120 2.50 10.85 -8.23
CA GLU A 120 2.60 12.28 -8.45
C GLU A 120 3.41 12.56 -9.71
N ASN A 121 2.79 13.22 -10.69
CA ASN A 121 3.47 13.66 -11.88
C ASN A 121 4.16 15.01 -11.64
N LYS A 122 5.45 15.08 -11.89
CA LYS A 122 6.26 16.31 -11.77
C LYS A 122 6.14 17.25 -12.98
N THR A 123 5.38 16.86 -13.99
CA THR A 123 5.14 17.68 -15.19
C THR A 123 3.85 18.50 -15.02
N THR A 124 3.66 19.49 -15.87
CA THR A 124 2.44 20.33 -15.93
C THR A 124 1.30 19.67 -16.74
N ALA A 125 1.36 18.38 -16.98
CA ALA A 125 0.31 17.64 -17.68
C ALA A 125 -0.93 17.46 -16.78
N GLU A 126 -2.09 17.39 -17.42
CA GLU A 126 -3.35 17.07 -16.75
C GLU A 126 -3.29 15.66 -16.13
N THR A 127 -4.08 15.42 -15.09
CA THR A 127 -4.19 14.10 -14.45
C THR A 127 -4.83 13.10 -15.43
N TYR A 128 -4.22 11.93 -15.59
CA TYR A 128 -4.71 10.90 -16.50
C TYR A 128 -4.54 9.49 -15.93
N ASN A 129 -5.28 8.54 -16.47
CA ASN A 129 -5.14 7.12 -16.17
C ASN A 129 -4.24 6.45 -17.21
N GLU A 130 -3.23 5.72 -16.74
CA GLU A 130 -2.46 4.78 -17.54
C GLU A 130 -2.80 3.36 -17.12
N ILE A 131 -3.14 2.50 -18.06
CA ILE A 131 -3.53 1.12 -17.79
C ILE A 131 -2.49 0.20 -18.37
N VAL A 132 -1.93 -0.64 -17.48
CA VAL A 132 -0.95 -1.67 -17.83
C VAL A 132 -1.60 -3.03 -17.57
N GLU A 133 -1.55 -3.91 -18.55
CA GLU A 133 -2.00 -5.28 -18.39
C GLU A 133 -0.89 -6.12 -17.75
N GLY A 134 -1.24 -6.92 -16.74
CA GLY A 134 -0.31 -7.77 -16.02
C GLY A 134 -0.26 -7.48 -14.53
N MET A 135 0.90 -7.67 -13.92
CA MET A 135 1.14 -7.35 -12.51
C MET A 135 2.29 -6.33 -12.40
N GLN A 136 2.13 -5.37 -11.52
CA GLN A 136 3.15 -4.39 -11.17
C GLN A 136 3.65 -4.64 -9.75
N PHE A 137 4.96 -4.59 -9.56
CA PHE A 137 5.62 -4.74 -8.26
C PHE A 137 6.42 -3.49 -7.94
N ASP A 138 6.50 -3.13 -6.67
CA ASP A 138 7.30 -1.99 -6.19
C ASP A 138 8.81 -2.25 -6.26
N ARG A 139 9.21 -3.51 -6.40
CA ARG A 139 10.62 -3.91 -6.51
C ARG A 139 10.93 -4.38 -7.93
N GLY A 140 11.97 -3.81 -8.50
CA GLY A 140 12.51 -4.20 -9.80
C GLY A 140 13.63 -5.26 -9.69
N TYR A 141 14.59 -5.18 -10.59
CA TYR A 141 15.73 -6.11 -10.61
C TYR A 141 16.61 -5.99 -9.35
N LEU A 142 17.17 -7.09 -8.92
CA LEU A 142 17.97 -7.19 -7.70
C LEU A 142 19.30 -6.41 -7.79
N THR A 143 19.88 -6.31 -8.98
CA THR A 143 21.15 -5.65 -9.23
C THR A 143 21.17 -5.00 -10.61
N PRO A 144 21.85 -3.83 -10.77
CA PRO A 144 22.01 -3.17 -12.07
C PRO A 144 22.66 -4.04 -13.15
N TYR A 145 23.40 -5.07 -12.76
CA TYR A 145 23.99 -6.01 -13.72
C TYR A 145 22.97 -6.88 -14.47
N MET A 146 21.70 -6.88 -14.06
CA MET A 146 20.62 -7.63 -14.71
C MET A 146 19.91 -6.85 -15.83
N VAL A 147 20.23 -5.56 -16.02
CA VAL A 147 19.60 -4.74 -17.07
C VAL A 147 19.93 -5.25 -18.47
N THR A 148 18.95 -5.23 -19.36
CA THR A 148 19.14 -5.54 -20.79
C THR A 148 19.47 -4.30 -21.62
N ASP A 149 18.99 -3.13 -21.19
CA ASP A 149 19.27 -1.81 -21.76
C ASP A 149 19.98 -0.96 -20.70
N THR A 150 21.26 -0.72 -20.89
CA THR A 150 22.11 0.04 -19.96
C THR A 150 21.85 1.54 -20.01
N ASP A 151 21.37 2.07 -21.14
CA ASP A 151 21.13 3.51 -21.30
C ASP A 151 19.85 3.92 -20.57
N LYS A 152 18.84 3.05 -20.61
CA LYS A 152 17.56 3.25 -19.91
C LYS A 152 17.53 2.63 -18.53
N MET A 153 18.53 1.82 -18.16
CA MET A 153 18.55 1.05 -16.92
C MET A 153 17.32 0.17 -16.75
N VAL A 154 16.91 -0.56 -17.80
CA VAL A 154 15.72 -1.40 -17.85
C VAL A 154 16.11 -2.84 -18.14
N ALA A 155 15.43 -3.80 -17.51
CA ALA A 155 15.47 -5.21 -17.89
C ALA A 155 14.17 -5.56 -18.62
N ASP A 156 14.27 -5.66 -19.96
CA ASP A 156 13.14 -6.00 -20.85
C ASP A 156 13.30 -7.42 -21.37
N LEU A 157 12.33 -8.27 -21.07
CA LEU A 157 12.38 -9.71 -21.32
C LEU A 157 11.12 -10.17 -22.08
N ASP A 158 11.19 -10.18 -23.40
CA ASP A 158 10.12 -10.75 -24.24
C ASP A 158 10.02 -12.26 -24.09
N ASN A 159 8.80 -12.78 -23.95
CA ASN A 159 8.48 -14.22 -23.88
C ASN A 159 9.32 -14.98 -22.85
N ALA A 160 9.56 -14.39 -21.70
CA ALA A 160 10.35 -15.01 -20.65
C ALA A 160 9.61 -16.18 -19.97
N ALA A 161 10.33 -17.23 -19.66
CA ALA A 161 9.92 -18.21 -18.68
C ALA A 161 9.95 -17.54 -17.28
N ILE A 162 8.97 -17.81 -16.44
CA ILE A 162 8.86 -17.19 -15.12
C ILE A 162 8.98 -18.27 -14.06
N LEU A 163 10.00 -18.16 -13.19
CA LEU A 163 10.11 -18.92 -11.97
C LEU A 163 9.58 -18.09 -10.79
N ILE A 164 8.61 -18.61 -10.07
CA ILE A 164 8.06 -17.96 -8.88
C ILE A 164 8.32 -18.87 -7.67
N THR A 165 8.93 -18.32 -6.62
CA THR A 165 9.20 -19.04 -5.37
C THR A 165 9.16 -18.09 -4.18
N ASP A 166 8.72 -18.57 -3.04
CA ASP A 166 8.73 -17.91 -1.74
C ASP A 166 10.03 -18.14 -0.96
N LYS A 167 11.02 -18.80 -1.58
CA LYS A 167 12.30 -19.15 -0.95
C LYS A 167 13.38 -18.13 -1.29
N LYS A 168 14.35 -18.03 -0.38
CA LYS A 168 15.65 -17.43 -0.66
C LYS A 168 16.50 -18.43 -1.44
N ILE A 169 17.15 -17.95 -2.50
CA ILE A 169 18.01 -18.76 -3.35
C ILE A 169 19.47 -18.34 -3.10
N SER A 170 20.24 -19.18 -2.41
CA SER A 170 21.66 -18.95 -2.15
C SER A 170 22.57 -19.94 -2.86
N VAL A 171 22.03 -21.11 -3.23
CA VAL A 171 22.77 -22.22 -3.83
C VAL A 171 22.35 -22.37 -5.28
N ILE A 172 23.31 -22.33 -6.21
CA ILE A 172 23.02 -22.40 -7.66
C ILE A 172 22.54 -23.77 -8.11
N GLN A 173 22.93 -24.83 -7.40
CA GLN A 173 22.56 -26.20 -7.73
C GLN A 173 21.05 -26.42 -7.79
N ASP A 174 20.30 -25.69 -7.01
CA ASP A 174 18.83 -25.77 -7.00
C ASP A 174 18.22 -25.24 -8.31
N LEU A 175 18.91 -24.34 -8.99
CA LEU A 175 18.48 -23.73 -10.26
C LEU A 175 19.03 -24.46 -11.49
N VAL A 176 20.10 -25.23 -11.40
CA VAL A 176 20.78 -25.85 -12.55
C VAL A 176 19.82 -26.60 -13.48
N PRO A 177 18.93 -27.48 -12.99
CA PRO A 177 18.02 -28.21 -13.88
C PRO A 177 17.09 -27.28 -14.68
N LEU A 178 16.64 -26.20 -14.07
CA LEU A 178 15.79 -25.20 -14.72
C LEU A 178 16.61 -24.39 -15.74
N LEU A 179 17.81 -23.95 -15.38
CA LEU A 179 18.69 -23.18 -16.25
C LEU A 179 19.09 -23.97 -17.51
N GLU A 180 19.33 -25.28 -17.38
CA GLU A 180 19.59 -26.16 -18.51
C GLU A 180 18.39 -26.22 -19.46
N GLN A 181 17.16 -26.35 -18.95
CA GLN A 181 15.95 -26.35 -19.78
C GLN A 181 15.72 -25.00 -20.49
N VAL A 182 15.88 -23.92 -19.77
CA VAL A 182 15.76 -22.55 -20.33
C VAL A 182 16.78 -22.33 -21.45
N MET A 183 18.01 -22.75 -21.23
CA MET A 183 19.09 -22.65 -22.22
C MET A 183 18.85 -23.52 -23.45
N GLN A 184 18.42 -24.78 -23.27
CA GLN A 184 18.10 -25.68 -24.37
C GLN A 184 16.98 -25.18 -25.27
N ASN A 185 15.99 -24.47 -24.67
CA ASN A 185 14.87 -23.89 -25.40
C ASN A 185 15.14 -22.45 -25.90
N GLY A 186 16.30 -21.89 -25.62
CA GLY A 186 16.65 -20.51 -26.01
C GLY A 186 15.75 -19.43 -25.40
N MET A 187 15.16 -19.71 -24.24
CA MET A 187 14.24 -18.78 -23.57
C MET A 187 15.01 -17.82 -22.65
N LYS A 188 14.41 -16.66 -22.42
CA LYS A 188 14.80 -15.76 -21.33
C LYS A 188 14.17 -16.22 -20.03
N LEU A 189 14.77 -15.94 -18.88
CA LEU A 189 14.26 -16.35 -17.56
C LEU A 189 14.09 -15.12 -16.67
N LEU A 190 12.89 -14.97 -16.11
CA LEU A 190 12.59 -14.07 -15.00
C LEU A 190 12.42 -14.90 -13.72
N ILE A 191 13.15 -14.54 -12.69
CA ILE A 191 13.04 -15.17 -11.38
C ILE A 191 12.40 -14.20 -10.40
N VAL A 192 11.27 -14.58 -9.82
CA VAL A 192 10.57 -13.88 -8.73
C VAL A 192 10.74 -14.72 -7.48
N ALA A 193 11.60 -14.26 -6.58
CA ALA A 193 11.94 -14.95 -5.33
C ALA A 193 11.93 -13.98 -4.16
N GLU A 194 11.92 -14.49 -2.92
CA GLU A 194 12.06 -13.64 -1.74
C GLU A 194 13.39 -12.89 -1.76
N ASP A 195 14.48 -13.61 -2.09
CA ASP A 195 15.82 -13.03 -2.26
C ASP A 195 16.71 -13.98 -3.08
N ILE A 196 17.75 -13.44 -3.73
CA ILE A 196 18.80 -14.22 -4.38
C ILE A 196 20.15 -13.67 -3.94
N GLU A 197 20.98 -14.50 -3.31
CA GLU A 197 22.23 -14.07 -2.72
C GLU A 197 23.39 -15.05 -2.99
N GLY A 198 24.60 -14.64 -2.59
CA GLY A 198 25.79 -15.50 -2.59
C GLY A 198 26.20 -16.02 -3.95
N GLU A 199 26.50 -17.33 -4.02
CA GLU A 199 26.96 -18.02 -5.21
C GLU A 199 25.92 -18.02 -6.34
N ALA A 200 24.64 -18.17 -6.00
CA ALA A 200 23.55 -18.17 -6.95
C ALA A 200 23.48 -16.82 -7.71
N LEU A 201 23.52 -15.70 -7.01
CA LEU A 201 23.50 -14.37 -7.60
C LEU A 201 24.70 -14.16 -8.51
N SER A 202 25.91 -14.47 -8.05
CA SER A 202 27.14 -14.29 -8.81
C SER A 202 27.13 -15.10 -10.10
N THR A 203 26.65 -16.33 -10.04
CA THR A 203 26.56 -17.22 -11.22
C THR A 203 25.53 -16.71 -12.22
N LEU A 204 24.36 -16.24 -11.76
CA LEU A 204 23.33 -15.67 -12.62
C LEU A 204 23.84 -14.41 -13.34
N ILE A 205 24.56 -13.52 -12.64
CA ILE A 205 25.19 -12.33 -13.24
C ILE A 205 26.17 -12.72 -14.33
N VAL A 206 27.08 -13.68 -14.07
CA VAL A 206 28.06 -14.14 -15.05
C VAL A 206 27.38 -14.74 -16.29
N ASN A 207 26.33 -15.54 -16.10
CA ASN A 207 25.58 -16.14 -17.22
C ASN A 207 24.83 -15.09 -18.02
N ARG A 208 24.28 -14.08 -17.38
CA ARG A 208 23.62 -12.94 -18.07
C ARG A 208 24.61 -12.17 -18.91
N LEU A 209 25.83 -11.92 -18.43
CA LEU A 209 26.87 -11.18 -19.16
C LEU A 209 27.46 -11.95 -20.37
N ARG A 210 27.34 -13.26 -20.39
CA ARG A 210 27.84 -14.15 -21.46
C ARG A 210 26.77 -14.57 -22.45
#